data_21aea8851ed15d8f96c95a9fb5208728
#
_entry.id   21aea8851ed15d8f96c95a9fb5208728
#
_cell.length_a   1.000
_cell.length_b   1.000
_cell.length_c   1.000
_cell.angle_alpha   90.00
_cell.angle_beta   90.00
_cell.angle_gamma   90.00
#
_symmetry.space_group_name_H-M   'P 1'
#
loop_
_entity.id
_entity.type
_entity.pdbx_description
1 polymer ?
#
loop_
_entity_poly.entity_id
_entity_poly.type
_entity_poly.pdbx_seq_one_letter_code
_entity_poly.pdbx_strand_id
1 'polypeptide(L)'
;MQQLTQGTLLHGGTYKIEKVLGQGSFGITYLAEHTNLGKKVAIKEFFMKELNSRGEDGSITGMSDGSLSQNYCQKFQKEAISLSRLDHPNIVRVTDSFSENGTFYYVMDYIEGQNLNDYVKSHYVDAEDAVSIIKSVADALI
;
A
#
# COMPACT_ATOMS: atom_id res chain seq x y z
N MET A 1 6.47 3.86 -18.31
CA MET A 1 5.97 2.83 -17.41
C MET A 1 5.85 3.39 -16.01
N GLN A 2 4.71 3.24 -15.35
CA GLN A 2 4.49 3.81 -14.01
C GLN A 2 4.73 2.78 -12.89
N GLN A 3 4.39 1.53 -13.12
CA GLN A 3 4.45 0.48 -12.11
C GLN A 3 5.71 -0.39 -12.24
N LEU A 4 6.09 -1.03 -11.14
CA LEU A 4 7.13 -2.05 -11.15
C LEU A 4 6.67 -3.29 -11.90
N THR A 5 7.60 -3.97 -12.56
CA THR A 5 7.30 -5.19 -13.30
C THR A 5 7.18 -6.40 -12.38
N GLN A 6 6.41 -7.38 -12.81
CA GLN A 6 6.31 -8.67 -12.12
C GLN A 6 7.70 -9.29 -11.94
N GLY A 7 7.97 -9.80 -10.75
CA GLY A 7 9.25 -10.41 -10.45
C GLY A 7 10.30 -9.45 -9.90
N THR A 8 10.01 -8.14 -9.86
CA THR A 8 10.92 -7.16 -9.27
C THR A 8 11.15 -7.48 -7.79
N LEU A 9 12.42 -7.47 -7.39
CA LEU A 9 12.81 -7.69 -6.00
C LEU A 9 13.00 -6.36 -5.29
N LEU A 10 12.52 -6.27 -4.05
CA LEU A 10 12.65 -5.09 -3.20
C LEU A 10 13.28 -5.48 -1.87
N HIS A 11 13.90 -4.51 -1.23
CA HIS A 11 14.49 -4.64 0.10
C HIS A 11 15.48 -5.81 0.18
N GLY A 12 16.47 -5.81 -0.72
CA GLY A 12 17.50 -6.82 -0.75
C GLY A 12 17.00 -8.23 -1.09
N GLY A 13 15.90 -8.32 -1.84
CA GLY A 13 15.30 -9.61 -2.22
C GLY A 13 14.29 -10.14 -1.21
N THR A 14 14.01 -9.40 -0.15
CA THR A 14 13.02 -9.81 0.86
C THR A 14 11.62 -9.93 0.28
N TYR A 15 11.27 -9.04 -0.65
CA TYR A 15 9.95 -9.01 -1.27
C TYR A 15 10.06 -9.14 -2.78
N LYS A 16 9.15 -9.91 -3.36
CA LYS A 16 9.06 -10.11 -4.80
C LYS A 16 7.69 -9.67 -5.30
N ILE A 17 7.67 -8.69 -6.20
CA ILE A 17 6.44 -8.15 -6.76
C ILE A 17 5.72 -9.18 -7.63
N GLU A 18 4.44 -9.38 -7.41
CA GLU A 18 3.62 -10.28 -8.23
C GLU A 18 2.73 -9.50 -9.20
N LYS A 19 1.93 -8.55 -8.69
CA LYS A 19 1.03 -7.76 -9.53
C LYS A 19 0.59 -6.49 -8.83
N VAL A 20 0.01 -5.56 -9.58
CA VAL A 20 -0.62 -4.37 -9.03
C VAL A 20 -2.00 -4.72 -8.49
N LEU A 21 -2.29 -4.31 -7.25
CA LEU A 21 -3.61 -4.42 -6.66
C LEU A 21 -4.45 -3.17 -6.87
N GLY A 22 -3.81 -2.00 -6.91
CA GLY A 22 -4.49 -0.75 -7.10
C GLY A 22 -3.52 0.40 -7.31
N GLN A 23 -4.04 1.50 -7.85
CA GLN A 23 -3.26 2.70 -8.10
C GLN A 23 -4.11 3.93 -7.79
N GLY A 24 -3.57 4.81 -6.96
CA GLY A 24 -4.21 6.07 -6.60
C GLY A 24 -3.36 7.26 -6.99
N SER A 25 -3.77 8.46 -6.53
CA SER A 25 -3.07 9.71 -6.83
C SER A 25 -1.67 9.78 -6.24
N PHE A 26 -1.42 9.11 -5.12
CA PHE A 26 -0.17 9.20 -4.36
C PHE A 26 0.59 7.89 -4.28
N GLY A 27 0.06 6.82 -4.82
CA GLY A 27 0.74 5.55 -4.66
C GLY A 27 0.21 4.41 -5.49
N ILE A 28 1.02 3.37 -5.56
CA ILE A 28 0.68 2.11 -6.22
C ILE A 28 0.77 1.03 -5.15
N THR A 29 -0.27 0.20 -5.07
CA THR A 29 -0.30 -0.94 -4.14
C THR A 29 -0.07 -2.22 -4.93
N TYR A 30 0.89 -3.02 -4.47
CA TYR A 30 1.28 -4.27 -5.10
C TYR A 30 0.96 -5.45 -4.22
N LEU A 31 0.62 -6.58 -4.85
CA LEU A 31 0.71 -7.88 -4.21
C LEU A 31 2.15 -8.36 -4.36
N ALA A 32 2.74 -8.80 -3.25
CA ALA A 32 4.10 -9.30 -3.24
C ALA A 32 4.21 -10.53 -2.35
N GLU A 33 5.32 -11.25 -2.48
CA GLU A 33 5.64 -12.38 -1.63
C GLU A 33 6.84 -12.03 -0.76
N HIS A 34 6.74 -12.31 0.53
CA HIS A 34 7.90 -12.32 1.42
C HIS A 34 8.67 -13.61 1.12
N THR A 35 9.80 -13.48 0.46
CA THR A 35 10.49 -14.62 -0.14
C THR A 35 10.95 -15.66 0.89
N ASN A 36 11.38 -15.22 2.07
CA ASN A 36 11.85 -16.13 3.12
C ASN A 36 10.72 -16.86 3.84
N LEU A 37 9.56 -16.23 3.95
CA LEU A 37 8.41 -16.79 4.67
C LEU A 37 7.39 -17.46 3.76
N GLY A 38 7.49 -17.23 2.45
CA GLY A 38 6.48 -17.72 1.50
C GLY A 38 5.11 -17.10 1.71
N LYS A 39 5.05 -15.93 2.34
CA LYS A 39 3.81 -15.27 2.74
C LYS A 39 3.47 -14.12 1.80
N LYS A 40 2.20 -14.00 1.44
CA LYS A 40 1.72 -12.87 0.65
C LYS A 40 1.59 -11.63 1.52
N VAL A 41 2.01 -10.49 0.97
CA VAL A 41 1.92 -9.18 1.61
C VAL A 41 1.43 -8.17 0.59
N ALA A 42 0.95 -7.02 1.06
CA ALA A 42 0.66 -5.86 0.22
C ALA A 42 1.75 -4.82 0.46
N ILE A 43 2.28 -4.24 -0.60
CA ILE A 43 3.30 -3.20 -0.51
C ILE A 43 2.77 -1.95 -1.19
N LYS A 44 2.80 -0.84 -0.45
CA LYS A 44 2.41 0.46 -1.00
C LYS A 44 3.65 1.28 -1.30
N GLU A 45 3.75 1.73 -2.56
CA GLU A 45 4.84 2.55 -3.06
C GLU A 45 4.35 3.98 -3.24
N PHE A 46 5.10 4.96 -2.73
CA PHE A 46 4.79 6.34 -3.04
C PHE A 46 5.14 6.63 -4.50
N PHE A 47 4.15 7.09 -5.26
CA PHE A 47 4.32 7.45 -6.66
C PHE A 47 3.21 8.42 -7.08
N MET A 48 3.58 9.65 -7.40
CA MET A 48 2.65 10.67 -7.91
C MET A 48 2.79 10.74 -9.43
N LYS A 49 1.91 10.09 -10.15
CA LYS A 49 2.00 9.96 -11.61
C LYS A 49 2.11 11.29 -12.37
N GLU A 50 1.63 12.36 -11.77
CA GLU A 50 1.64 13.70 -12.36
C GLU A 50 2.96 14.43 -12.14
N LEU A 51 3.74 14.03 -11.12
CA LEU A 51 4.99 14.68 -10.72
C LEU A 51 6.21 13.78 -10.84
N ASN A 52 5.99 12.47 -10.89
CA ASN A 52 7.06 11.47 -10.89
C ASN A 52 7.05 10.66 -12.18
N SER A 53 8.20 10.17 -12.57
CA SER A 53 8.33 9.20 -13.65
C SER A 53 9.29 8.09 -13.23
N ARG A 54 9.15 6.93 -13.86
CA ARG A 54 9.98 5.76 -13.53
C ARG A 54 10.96 5.48 -14.66
N GLY A 55 12.23 5.26 -14.27
CA GLY A 55 13.27 4.81 -15.20
C GLY A 55 13.20 3.30 -15.45
N GLU A 56 14.00 2.84 -16.40
CA GLU A 56 14.08 1.41 -16.75
C GLU A 56 14.60 0.56 -15.59
N ASP A 57 15.43 1.14 -14.73
CA ASP A 57 15.97 0.48 -13.54
C ASP A 57 14.99 0.43 -12.36
N GLY A 58 13.77 0.96 -12.52
CA GLY A 58 12.76 1.03 -11.47
C GLY A 58 12.83 2.29 -10.63
N SER A 59 13.87 3.11 -10.76
CA SER A 59 14.02 4.33 -9.98
C SER A 59 12.99 5.39 -10.36
N ILE A 60 12.60 6.20 -9.38
CA ILE A 60 11.62 7.27 -9.56
C ILE A 60 12.32 8.62 -9.59
N THR A 61 11.93 9.47 -10.53
CA THR A 61 12.43 10.85 -10.66
C THR A 61 11.38 11.83 -10.12
N GLY A 62 11.80 13.09 -9.91
CA GLY A 62 10.91 14.14 -9.43
C GLY A 62 10.90 14.28 -7.91
N MET A 63 11.81 13.63 -7.21
CA MET A 63 11.89 13.60 -5.74
C MET A 63 13.02 14.51 -5.21
N SER A 64 13.23 15.64 -5.84
CA SER A 64 14.27 16.58 -5.37
C SER A 64 13.88 17.25 -4.04
N ASP A 65 14.88 17.65 -3.27
CA ASP A 65 14.69 18.31 -1.98
C ASP A 65 13.82 19.57 -2.15
N GLY A 66 12.81 19.71 -1.29
CA GLY A 66 11.89 20.83 -1.31
C GLY A 66 10.83 20.75 -2.40
N SER A 67 10.82 19.69 -3.22
CA SER A 67 9.77 19.52 -4.23
C SER A 67 8.43 19.17 -3.59
N LEU A 68 7.35 19.43 -4.32
CA LEU A 68 6.00 19.07 -3.88
C LEU A 68 5.88 17.57 -3.68
N SER A 69 6.47 16.79 -4.59
CA SER A 69 6.48 15.34 -4.52
C SER A 69 7.17 14.85 -3.25
N GLN A 70 8.32 15.44 -2.88
CA GLN A 70 9.01 15.05 -1.67
C GLN A 70 8.23 15.42 -0.41
N ASN A 71 7.56 16.56 -0.40
CA ASN A 71 6.72 16.96 0.73
C ASN A 71 5.59 15.94 0.96
N TYR A 72 4.94 15.48 -0.09
CA TYR A 72 3.92 14.45 0.00
C TYR A 72 4.51 13.10 0.40
N CYS A 73 5.71 12.79 -0.06
CA CYS A 73 6.40 11.56 0.35
C CYS A 73 6.69 11.55 1.86
N GLN A 74 7.09 12.69 2.42
CA GLN A 74 7.29 12.81 3.87
C GLN A 74 6.00 12.57 4.65
N LYS A 75 4.87 13.06 4.14
CA LYS A 75 3.56 12.79 4.75
C LYS A 75 3.21 11.31 4.66
N PHE A 76 3.52 10.68 3.55
CA PHE A 76 3.33 9.23 3.34
C PHE A 76 4.15 8.42 4.35
N GLN A 77 5.40 8.83 4.60
CA GLN A 77 6.25 8.20 5.61
C GLN A 77 5.66 8.33 7.02
N LYS A 78 5.16 9.53 7.37
CA LYS A 78 4.53 9.77 8.67
C LYS A 78 3.27 8.93 8.85
N GLU A 79 2.48 8.78 7.80
CA GLU A 79 1.31 7.91 7.81
C GLU A 79 1.70 6.46 8.11
N ALA A 80 2.75 5.96 7.44
CA ALA A 80 3.23 4.61 7.66
C ALA A 80 3.68 4.40 9.10
N ILE A 81 4.40 5.36 9.68
CA ILE A 81 4.84 5.30 11.08
C ILE A 81 3.64 5.28 12.02
N SER A 82 2.65 6.13 11.77
CA SER A 82 1.44 6.18 12.59
C SER A 82 0.66 4.86 12.53
N LEU A 83 0.50 4.31 11.33
CA LEU A 83 -0.17 3.03 11.13
C LEU A 83 0.57 1.88 11.80
N SER A 84 1.90 1.91 11.80
CA SER A 84 2.71 0.85 12.42
C SER A 84 2.54 0.75 13.94
N ARG A 85 2.07 1.83 14.57
CA ARG A 85 1.83 1.89 16.02
C ARG A 85 0.45 1.42 16.43
N LEU A 86 -0.45 1.23 15.45
CA LEU A 86 -1.82 0.80 15.72
C LEU A 86 -1.87 -0.73 15.82
N ASP A 87 -2.58 -1.20 16.82
CA ASP A 87 -2.81 -2.63 17.03
C ASP A 87 -4.30 -2.83 17.29
N HIS A 88 -5.05 -3.12 16.24
CA HIS A 88 -6.48 -3.33 16.30
C HIS A 88 -6.88 -4.36 15.26
N PRO A 89 -7.76 -5.33 15.59
CA PRO A 89 -8.12 -6.41 14.66
C PRO A 89 -8.81 -5.94 13.38
N ASN A 90 -9.39 -4.73 13.39
CA ASN A 90 -10.10 -4.18 12.23
C ASN A 90 -9.25 -3.20 11.41
N ILE A 91 -7.97 -3.05 11.75
CA ILE A 91 -7.03 -2.19 11.02
C ILE A 91 -5.91 -3.06 10.46
N VAL A 92 -5.61 -2.90 9.17
CA VAL A 92 -4.49 -3.58 8.53
C VAL A 92 -3.18 -3.19 9.23
N ARG A 93 -2.36 -4.19 9.51
CA ARG A 93 -1.11 -4.00 10.23
C ARG A 93 0.02 -3.69 9.27
N VAL A 94 0.75 -2.59 9.53
CA VAL A 94 1.98 -2.26 8.82
C VAL A 94 3.14 -2.99 9.52
N THR A 95 3.84 -3.83 8.78
CA THR A 95 4.86 -4.72 9.31
C THR A 95 6.29 -4.30 8.98
N ASP A 96 6.48 -3.45 7.97
CA ASP A 96 7.81 -3.04 7.53
C ASP A 96 7.72 -1.75 6.72
N SER A 97 8.85 -1.05 6.59
CA SER A 97 8.97 0.12 5.73
C SER A 97 10.43 0.27 5.30
N PHE A 98 10.64 0.83 4.12
CA PHE A 98 11.99 1.05 3.59
C PHE A 98 11.98 2.08 2.48
N SER A 99 13.16 2.63 2.18
CA SER A 99 13.38 3.53 1.04
C SER A 99 14.18 2.79 -0.04
N GLU A 100 13.72 2.86 -1.28
CA GLU A 100 14.38 2.24 -2.42
C GLU A 100 13.85 2.89 -3.71
N ASN A 101 14.57 2.77 -4.79
CA ASN A 101 14.17 3.34 -6.09
C ASN A 101 13.87 4.84 -6.06
N GLY A 102 14.48 5.57 -5.12
CA GLY A 102 14.26 7.01 -4.99
C GLY A 102 12.93 7.38 -4.35
N THR A 103 12.24 6.45 -3.73
CA THR A 103 10.96 6.67 -3.08
C THR A 103 10.85 5.88 -1.78
N PHE A 104 9.66 5.79 -1.23
CA PHE A 104 9.39 5.14 0.05
C PHE A 104 8.31 4.08 -0.12
N TYR A 105 8.49 2.96 0.60
CA TYR A 105 7.56 1.83 0.59
C TYR A 105 7.15 1.49 2.01
N TYR A 106 5.92 1.01 2.19
CA TYR A 106 5.59 0.30 3.42
C TYR A 106 4.84 -0.99 3.10
N VAL A 107 5.03 -1.96 3.98
CA VAL A 107 4.51 -3.32 3.83
C VAL A 107 3.42 -3.54 4.85
N MET A 108 2.32 -4.13 4.42
CA MET A 108 1.20 -4.45 5.27
C MET A 108 0.72 -5.87 5.00
N ASP A 109 -0.06 -6.41 5.94
CA ASP A 109 -0.68 -7.72 5.73
C ASP A 109 -1.59 -7.67 4.50
N TYR A 110 -1.52 -8.72 3.68
CA TYR A 110 -2.44 -8.83 2.54
C TYR A 110 -3.77 -9.40 3.03
N ILE A 111 -4.83 -8.67 2.74
CA ILE A 111 -6.20 -9.09 3.04
C ILE A 111 -6.83 -9.55 1.74
N GLU A 112 -7.06 -10.85 1.62
CA GLU A 112 -7.75 -11.43 0.47
C GLU A 112 -9.23 -11.08 0.55
N GLY A 113 -9.79 -10.63 -0.57
CA GLY A 113 -11.19 -10.21 -0.62
C GLY A 113 -11.38 -9.04 -1.57
N GLN A 114 -12.40 -8.27 -1.33
CA GLN A 114 -12.74 -7.11 -2.15
C GLN A 114 -13.05 -5.90 -1.27
N ASN A 115 -12.99 -4.70 -1.84
CA ASN A 115 -13.37 -3.49 -1.13
C ASN A 115 -14.89 -3.46 -0.90
N LEU A 116 -15.34 -2.57 -0.01
CA LEU A 116 -16.75 -2.49 0.35
C LEU A 116 -17.64 -2.15 -0.85
N ASN A 117 -17.19 -1.27 -1.74
CA ASN A 117 -17.95 -0.89 -2.92
C ASN A 117 -18.20 -2.09 -3.83
N ASP A 118 -17.17 -2.90 -4.10
CA ASP A 118 -17.30 -4.10 -4.93
C ASP A 118 -18.13 -5.18 -4.23
N TYR A 119 -17.97 -5.31 -2.92
CA TYR A 119 -18.77 -6.25 -2.11
C TYR A 119 -20.25 -5.94 -2.20
N VAL A 120 -20.64 -4.67 -2.05
CA VAL A 120 -22.05 -4.24 -2.12
C VAL A 120 -22.65 -4.50 -3.50
N LYS A 121 -21.86 -4.35 -4.57
CA LYS A 121 -22.29 -4.62 -5.94
C LYS A 121 -22.55 -6.11 -6.21
N SER A 122 -21.81 -7.00 -5.53
CA SER A 122 -21.88 -8.45 -5.78
C SER A 122 -22.69 -9.22 -4.75
N HIS A 123 -23.06 -8.60 -3.63
CA HIS A 123 -23.76 -9.25 -2.52
C HIS A 123 -24.97 -8.43 -2.11
N TYR A 124 -26.02 -9.13 -1.66
CA TYR A 124 -27.13 -8.47 -0.99
C TYR A 124 -26.71 -8.09 0.42
N VAL A 125 -26.79 -6.80 0.74
CA VAL A 125 -26.45 -6.28 2.07
C VAL A 125 -27.72 -5.76 2.71
N ASP A 126 -28.23 -6.44 3.74
CA ASP A 126 -29.40 -5.99 4.48
C ASP A 126 -28.99 -5.00 5.60
N ALA A 127 -29.97 -4.51 6.36
CA ALA A 127 -29.72 -3.54 7.41
C ALA A 127 -28.85 -4.10 8.52
N GLU A 128 -28.97 -5.38 8.83
CA GLU A 128 -28.18 -6.03 9.86
C GLU A 128 -26.71 -6.14 9.44
N ASP A 129 -26.46 -6.54 8.20
CA ASP A 129 -25.10 -6.60 7.64
C ASP A 129 -24.46 -5.21 7.59
N ALA A 130 -25.21 -4.19 7.17
CA ALA A 130 -24.71 -2.82 7.10
C ALA A 130 -24.31 -2.31 8.49
N VAL A 131 -25.11 -2.58 9.51
CA VAL A 131 -24.81 -2.19 10.88
C VAL A 131 -23.56 -2.91 11.39
N SER A 132 -23.41 -4.19 11.10
CA SER A 132 -22.24 -4.97 11.50
C SER A 132 -20.95 -4.40 10.90
N ILE A 133 -20.96 -4.06 9.61
CA ILE A 133 -19.80 -3.46 8.94
C ILE A 133 -19.45 -2.10 9.58
N ILE A 134 -20.45 -1.26 9.78
CA ILE A 134 -20.24 0.06 10.38
C ILE A 134 -19.69 -0.04 11.81
N LYS A 135 -20.18 -0.98 12.60
CA LYS A 135 -19.65 -1.21 13.95
C LYS A 135 -18.19 -1.62 13.94
N SER A 136 -17.80 -2.48 13.01
CA SER A 136 -16.40 -2.92 12.89
C SER A 136 -15.48 -1.75 12.55
N VAL A 137 -15.88 -0.85 11.66
CA VAL A 137 -15.12 0.35 11.33
C VAL A 137 -15.07 1.31 12.51
N ALA A 138 -16.21 1.56 13.15
CA ALA A 138 -16.29 2.48 14.30
C ALA A 138 -15.42 1.99 15.46
N ASP A 139 -15.40 0.69 15.74
CA ASP A 139 -14.57 0.07 16.76
C ASP A 139 -13.08 0.36 16.54
N ALA A 140 -12.64 0.33 15.29
CA ALA A 140 -11.26 0.63 14.95
C ALA A 140 -10.90 2.10 15.13
N LEU A 141 -11.87 3.01 15.10
CA LEU A 141 -11.65 4.45 15.19
C LEU A 141 -11.72 5.01 16.61
N ILE A 142 -12.10 4.22 17.58
CA ILE A 142 -12.12 4.59 19.00
C ILE A 142 -10.76 4.26 19.66
#